data_e7e017b32fc12d6f3aa641dbcfb85e76
#
_entry.id   e7e017b32fc12d6f3aa641dbcfb85e76
#
_cell.length_a   1.000
_cell.length_b   1.000
_cell.length_c   1.000
_cell.angle_alpha   90.00
_cell.angle_beta   90.00
_cell.angle_gamma   90.00
#
_symmetry.space_group_name_H-M   'P 1'
#
loop_
_entity.id
_entity.type
_entity.pdbx_description
1 polymer ?
#
loop_
_entity_poly.entity_id
_entity_poly.type
_entity_poly.pdbx_seq_one_letter_code
_entity_poly.pdbx_strand_id
1 'polypeptide(L)'
;DGNNPTDNLNPYDFYYMFLPGADRKIGTLSASMKYYWNDWQLEVVVIPEHEPNRYPFGEDDFPIAMDDPGYFLTAGETMAEYGMRVQTTMGNSDISLSYFSGRDRGFSLIGYNYYIDWAAPVLTYRKTDIIGIDIVTFFGDLTGRTEVGYFNTNNDRTTDIITFNDAAYVQFASQLEYTTTNDITLMIQLIGNDVLEVNGSTYAYDENGNPTELAAMNEDELQQGMGTPFAMFTDLGMFVSATGNYLD
;
A
#
# COMPACT_ATOMS: atom_id res chain seq x y z
N ASP A 1 -14.23 -1.71 1.32
CA ASP A 1 -13.02 -2.33 0.74
C ASP A 1 -11.78 -1.54 1.17
N GLY A 2 -11.37 -1.74 2.43
CA GLY A 2 -10.34 -0.88 3.03
C GLY A 2 -8.90 -1.34 2.81
N ASN A 3 -8.66 -2.56 2.38
CA ASN A 3 -7.33 -3.13 2.13
C ASN A 3 -7.37 -3.99 0.90
N ASN A 4 -6.79 -3.49 -0.15
CA ASN A 4 -6.64 -4.19 -1.41
C ASN A 4 -5.18 -4.11 -1.85
N PRO A 5 -4.35 -5.12 -1.56
CA PRO A 5 -2.93 -5.10 -1.91
C PRO A 5 -2.69 -5.09 -3.43
N THR A 6 -3.69 -5.41 -4.23
CA THR A 6 -3.57 -5.42 -5.70
C THR A 6 -4.08 -4.14 -6.37
N ASP A 7 -4.78 -3.26 -5.65
CA ASP A 7 -5.25 -1.96 -6.15
C ASP A 7 -4.28 -0.82 -5.78
N ASN A 8 -3.23 -0.68 -6.58
CA ASN A 8 -2.19 0.34 -6.40
C ASN A 8 -2.29 1.49 -7.40
N LEU A 9 -3.34 1.54 -8.21
CA LEU A 9 -3.53 2.59 -9.23
C LEU A 9 -3.95 3.92 -8.60
N ASN A 10 -4.83 3.87 -7.60
CA ASN A 10 -5.38 5.06 -6.96
C ASN A 10 -4.81 5.23 -5.55
N PRO A 11 -4.37 6.45 -5.17
CA PRO A 11 -3.92 6.73 -3.82
C PRO A 11 -5.07 6.70 -2.82
N TYR A 12 -4.72 6.50 -1.54
CA TYR A 12 -5.66 6.57 -0.43
C TYR A 12 -5.80 8.00 0.10
N ASP A 13 -7.00 8.35 0.53
CA ASP A 13 -7.28 9.54 1.32
C ASP A 13 -7.35 9.17 2.81
N PHE A 14 -6.26 9.34 3.52
CA PHE A 14 -6.19 9.03 4.94
C PHE A 14 -6.94 10.02 5.82
N TYR A 15 -7.34 11.19 5.29
CA TYR A 15 -8.18 12.13 6.02
C TYR A 15 -9.53 11.49 6.40
N TYR A 16 -10.04 10.60 5.55
CA TYR A 16 -11.32 9.89 5.78
C TYR A 16 -11.15 8.47 6.33
N MET A 17 -9.95 8.09 6.79
CA MET A 17 -9.68 6.71 7.20
C MET A 17 -10.56 6.24 8.37
N PHE A 18 -10.98 7.15 9.27
CA PHE A 18 -11.83 6.84 10.40
C PHE A 18 -13.34 7.05 10.17
N LEU A 19 -13.73 7.51 8.98
CA LEU A 19 -15.14 7.74 8.67
C LEU A 19 -15.76 6.48 8.01
N PRO A 20 -16.76 5.87 8.65
CA PRO A 20 -17.48 4.74 8.07
C PRO A 20 -18.18 5.15 6.76
N GLY A 21 -18.06 4.32 5.73
CA GLY A 21 -18.76 4.52 4.45
C GLY A 21 -18.21 5.64 3.56
N ALA A 22 -17.13 6.33 3.96
CA ALA A 22 -16.45 7.28 3.09
C ALA A 22 -15.65 6.55 2.00
N ASP A 23 -15.62 7.13 0.81
CA ASP A 23 -14.70 6.70 -0.24
C ASP A 23 -13.27 7.10 0.16
N ARG A 24 -12.38 6.12 0.24
CA ARG A 24 -10.99 6.30 0.69
C ARG A 24 -9.99 6.34 -0.46
N LYS A 25 -10.45 6.26 -1.70
CA LYS A 25 -9.61 6.31 -2.89
C LYS A 25 -9.76 7.65 -3.60
N ILE A 26 -8.64 8.25 -3.96
CA ILE A 26 -8.59 9.46 -4.77
C ILE A 26 -8.49 9.06 -6.23
N GLY A 27 -9.31 9.67 -7.08
CA GLY A 27 -9.25 9.43 -8.53
C GLY A 27 -8.00 10.04 -9.13
N THR A 28 -7.23 9.24 -9.88
CA THR A 28 -6.00 9.66 -10.57
C THR A 28 -6.26 9.86 -12.05
N LEU A 29 -5.64 10.88 -12.65
CA LEU A 29 -5.68 11.05 -14.10
C LEU A 29 -5.00 9.87 -14.77
N SER A 30 -5.76 9.11 -15.56
CA SER A 30 -5.25 7.93 -16.23
C SER A 30 -5.91 7.71 -17.58
N ALA A 31 -5.22 6.95 -18.44
CA ALA A 31 -5.79 6.40 -19.66
C ALA A 31 -5.81 4.88 -19.57
N SER A 32 -6.95 4.27 -19.85
CA SER A 32 -7.07 2.81 -19.83
C SER A 32 -7.61 2.26 -21.13
N MET A 33 -7.19 1.04 -21.48
CA MET A 33 -7.69 0.28 -22.61
C MET A 33 -8.08 -1.11 -22.11
N LYS A 34 -9.31 -1.55 -22.47
CA LYS A 34 -9.81 -2.89 -22.16
C LYS A 34 -10.01 -3.67 -23.45
N TYR A 35 -9.55 -4.91 -23.46
CA TYR A 35 -9.74 -5.85 -24.55
C TYR A 35 -10.39 -7.12 -24.03
N TYR A 36 -11.45 -7.59 -24.72
CA TYR A 36 -12.23 -8.75 -24.33
C TYR A 36 -12.11 -9.84 -25.41
N TRP A 37 -11.80 -11.07 -24.99
CA TRP A 37 -11.87 -12.21 -25.88
C TRP A 37 -12.39 -13.43 -25.12
N ASN A 38 -13.50 -14.00 -25.57
CA ASN A 38 -14.25 -15.03 -24.85
C ASN A 38 -14.50 -14.59 -23.39
N ASP A 39 -14.10 -15.43 -22.42
CA ASP A 39 -14.26 -15.18 -20.98
C ASP A 39 -13.09 -14.41 -20.37
N TRP A 40 -12.16 -13.90 -21.19
CA TRP A 40 -10.99 -13.17 -20.75
C TRP A 40 -11.14 -11.67 -20.97
N GLN A 41 -10.64 -10.92 -20.02
CA GLN A 41 -10.46 -9.47 -20.12
C GLN A 41 -8.98 -9.13 -19.88
N LEU A 42 -8.41 -8.33 -20.77
CA LEU A 42 -7.14 -7.66 -20.56
C LEU A 42 -7.40 -6.16 -20.34
N GLU A 43 -6.84 -5.60 -19.32
CA GLU A 43 -6.83 -4.15 -19.07
C GLU A 43 -5.40 -3.65 -18.97
N VAL A 44 -5.12 -2.52 -19.61
CA VAL A 44 -3.85 -1.79 -19.50
C VAL A 44 -4.16 -0.36 -19.12
N VAL A 45 -3.43 0.18 -18.15
CA VAL A 45 -3.59 1.53 -17.63
C VAL A 45 -2.26 2.26 -17.67
N VAL A 46 -2.29 3.53 -18.03
CA VAL A 46 -1.14 4.45 -17.95
C VAL A 46 -1.55 5.65 -17.11
N ILE A 47 -0.75 5.97 -16.11
CA ILE A 47 -0.88 7.14 -15.25
C ILE A 47 0.29 8.06 -15.58
N PRO A 48 0.05 9.25 -16.16
CA PRO A 48 1.12 10.14 -16.62
C PRO A 48 1.99 10.70 -15.50
N GLU A 49 1.41 10.87 -14.33
CA GLU A 49 2.07 11.52 -13.19
C GLU A 49 1.72 10.79 -11.89
N HIS A 50 2.73 10.57 -11.05
CA HIS A 50 2.55 9.97 -9.74
C HIS A 50 1.73 10.86 -8.82
N GLU A 51 0.69 10.31 -8.20
CA GLU A 51 -0.09 10.95 -7.15
C GLU A 51 0.06 10.14 -5.85
N PRO A 52 0.60 10.75 -4.78
CA PRO A 52 0.77 10.08 -3.49
C PRO A 52 -0.54 9.98 -2.70
N ASN A 53 -0.52 9.17 -1.64
CA ASN A 53 -1.57 9.18 -0.63
C ASN A 53 -1.71 10.58 -0.02
N ARG A 54 -2.94 10.99 0.23
CA ARG A 54 -3.24 12.21 0.97
C ARG A 54 -3.25 11.92 2.47
N TYR A 55 -2.35 12.56 3.19
CA TYR A 55 -2.28 12.50 4.64
C TYR A 55 -2.84 13.77 5.29
N PRO A 56 -3.44 13.68 6.48
CA PRO A 56 -4.00 14.83 7.21
C PRO A 56 -2.93 15.62 7.96
N PHE A 57 -1.86 16.02 7.27
CA PHE A 57 -0.78 16.79 7.87
C PHE A 57 -1.24 18.20 8.24
N GLY A 58 -0.95 18.60 9.48
CA GLY A 58 -1.30 19.93 9.99
C GLY A 58 -2.80 20.18 10.15
N GLU A 59 -3.62 19.14 10.13
CA GLU A 59 -5.07 19.23 10.32
C GLU A 59 -5.41 19.11 11.81
N ASP A 60 -5.77 20.23 12.44
CA ASP A 60 -6.08 20.29 13.88
C ASP A 60 -7.29 19.43 14.29
N ASP A 61 -8.22 19.21 13.36
CA ASP A 61 -9.44 18.43 13.58
C ASP A 61 -9.25 16.91 13.40
N PHE A 62 -8.06 16.47 12.96
CA PHE A 62 -7.80 15.03 12.77
C PHE A 62 -7.44 14.39 14.13
N PRO A 63 -7.97 13.17 14.45
CA PRO A 63 -7.80 12.55 15.76
C PRO A 63 -6.35 12.27 16.19
N ILE A 64 -5.45 12.17 15.19
CA ILE A 64 -4.03 11.87 15.41
C ILE A 64 -3.23 13.05 14.86
N ALA A 65 -2.50 13.75 15.72
CA ALA A 65 -1.62 14.83 15.27
C ALA A 65 -0.51 14.26 14.38
N MET A 66 -0.40 14.79 13.17
CA MET A 66 0.64 14.41 12.20
C MET A 66 1.35 15.68 11.72
N ASP A 67 2.65 15.75 11.99
CA ASP A 67 3.48 16.85 11.51
C ASP A 67 3.69 16.73 9.98
N ASP A 68 3.69 17.86 9.29
CA ASP A 68 3.96 17.91 7.86
C ASP A 68 5.45 17.63 7.58
N PRO A 69 5.81 16.51 6.93
CA PRO A 69 7.19 16.21 6.58
C PRO A 69 7.67 16.96 5.34
N GLY A 70 6.86 17.87 4.77
CA GLY A 70 7.06 18.48 3.46
C GLY A 70 8.45 19.06 3.21
N TYR A 71 9.12 19.56 4.25
CA TYR A 71 10.50 20.06 4.14
C TYR A 71 11.52 18.96 3.85
N PHE A 72 11.28 17.72 4.28
CA PHE A 72 12.16 16.57 4.11
C PHE A 72 11.72 15.67 2.95
N LEU A 73 10.51 15.90 2.42
CA LEU A 73 9.96 15.10 1.35
C LEU A 73 10.47 15.61 0.00
N THR A 74 11.28 14.81 -0.66
CA THR A 74 11.73 15.09 -2.02
C THR A 74 10.81 14.40 -3.01
N ALA A 75 10.15 15.20 -3.86
CA ALA A 75 9.42 14.65 -5.00
C ALA A 75 10.35 13.80 -5.85
N GLY A 76 9.91 12.59 -6.19
CA GLY A 76 10.58 11.73 -7.16
C GLY A 76 10.62 12.39 -8.54
N GLU A 77 11.46 11.86 -9.44
CA GLU A 77 11.32 12.22 -10.85
C GLU A 77 9.91 11.87 -11.31
N THR A 78 9.27 12.78 -12.03
CA THR A 78 7.98 12.51 -12.67
C THR A 78 8.16 11.33 -13.64
N MET A 79 7.56 10.21 -13.32
CA MET A 79 7.63 9.02 -14.14
C MET A 79 6.21 8.54 -14.39
N ALA A 80 5.91 8.23 -15.65
CA ALA A 80 4.65 7.56 -15.96
C ALA A 80 4.60 6.20 -15.30
N GLU A 81 3.44 5.84 -14.74
CA GLU A 81 3.20 4.55 -14.11
C GLU A 81 2.33 3.69 -15.01
N TYR A 82 2.48 2.40 -14.90
CA TYR A 82 1.82 1.43 -15.78
C TYR A 82 1.16 0.34 -14.96
N GLY A 83 -0.08 0.02 -15.34
CA GLY A 83 -0.81 -1.12 -14.80
C GLY A 83 -1.28 -2.06 -15.90
N MET A 84 -1.29 -3.36 -15.61
CA MET A 84 -1.86 -4.38 -16.48
C MET A 84 -2.63 -5.39 -15.63
N ARG A 85 -3.80 -5.82 -16.09
CA ARG A 85 -4.59 -6.86 -15.44
C ARG A 85 -5.17 -7.82 -16.49
N VAL A 86 -5.04 -9.10 -16.22
CA VAL A 86 -5.73 -10.16 -16.97
C VAL A 86 -6.72 -10.83 -16.03
N GLN A 87 -7.96 -10.95 -16.45
CA GLN A 87 -9.05 -11.50 -15.65
C GLN A 87 -9.85 -12.51 -16.45
N THR A 88 -10.35 -13.55 -15.76
CA THR A 88 -11.27 -14.54 -16.33
C THR A 88 -12.18 -15.10 -15.25
N THR A 89 -13.34 -15.64 -15.68
CA THR A 89 -14.26 -16.39 -14.81
C THR A 89 -14.10 -17.88 -15.06
N MET A 90 -13.85 -18.65 -14.00
CA MET A 90 -13.75 -20.12 -14.03
C MET A 90 -14.74 -20.74 -13.05
N GLY A 91 -15.83 -21.28 -13.58
CA GLY A 91 -16.92 -21.83 -12.74
C GLY A 91 -17.57 -20.74 -11.89
N ASN A 92 -17.49 -20.86 -10.58
CA ASN A 92 -18.04 -19.88 -9.63
C ASN A 92 -16.97 -18.87 -9.13
N SER A 93 -15.83 -18.81 -9.79
CA SER A 93 -14.72 -17.95 -9.35
C SER A 93 -14.28 -16.98 -10.43
N ASP A 94 -14.07 -15.74 -10.04
CA ASP A 94 -13.37 -14.74 -10.83
C ASP A 94 -11.90 -14.72 -10.36
N ILE A 95 -10.98 -14.83 -11.33
CA ILE A 95 -9.55 -14.88 -11.05
C ILE A 95 -8.87 -13.80 -11.88
N SER A 96 -7.96 -13.06 -11.26
CA SER A 96 -7.15 -12.10 -11.99
C SER A 96 -5.68 -12.15 -11.59
N LEU A 97 -4.83 -11.79 -12.53
CA LEU A 97 -3.41 -11.54 -12.36
C LEU A 97 -3.14 -10.09 -12.77
N SER A 98 -2.45 -9.35 -11.94
CA SER A 98 -2.11 -7.95 -12.16
C SER A 98 -0.61 -7.70 -12.06
N TYR A 99 -0.17 -6.66 -12.75
CA TYR A 99 1.16 -6.08 -12.65
C TYR A 99 1.04 -4.56 -12.59
N PHE A 100 1.81 -3.95 -11.71
CA PHE A 100 1.94 -2.50 -11.59
C PHE A 100 3.43 -2.14 -11.54
N SER A 101 3.81 -1.09 -12.23
CA SER A 101 5.15 -0.48 -12.14
C SER A 101 5.00 1.02 -12.00
N GLY A 102 5.50 1.55 -10.90
CA GLY A 102 5.34 2.96 -10.56
C GLY A 102 6.11 3.33 -9.31
N ARG A 103 5.49 4.16 -8.47
CA ARG A 103 6.02 4.54 -7.17
C ARG A 103 5.07 4.15 -6.05
N ASP A 104 5.63 3.90 -4.85
CA ASP A 104 4.84 3.74 -3.63
C ASP A 104 3.96 4.97 -3.42
N ARG A 105 2.72 4.74 -3.02
CA ARG A 105 1.79 5.82 -2.67
C ARG A 105 2.11 6.46 -1.32
N GLY A 106 2.80 5.74 -0.45
CA GLY A 106 3.37 6.25 0.80
C GLY A 106 4.83 6.66 0.65
N PHE A 107 5.24 7.68 1.37
CA PHE A 107 6.66 8.03 1.46
C PHE A 107 7.39 7.16 2.48
N SER A 108 8.69 7.01 2.31
CA SER A 108 9.55 6.30 3.25
C SER A 108 10.89 7.03 3.43
N LEU A 109 11.51 6.80 4.58
CA LEU A 109 12.87 7.26 4.84
C LEU A 109 13.85 6.47 3.98
N ILE A 110 14.67 7.18 3.20
CA ILE A 110 15.68 6.57 2.32
C ILE A 110 17.10 6.87 2.75
N GLY A 111 17.30 7.81 3.67
CA GLY A 111 18.63 8.19 4.15
C GLY A 111 18.63 9.54 4.82
N TYR A 112 19.83 10.08 4.95
CA TYR A 112 20.07 11.37 5.57
C TYR A 112 21.05 12.18 4.74
N ASN A 113 20.87 13.51 4.70
CA ASN A 113 21.85 14.47 4.22
C ASN A 113 22.51 15.18 5.39
N TYR A 114 23.83 15.27 5.37
CA TYR A 114 24.60 15.94 6.44
C TYR A 114 24.72 17.45 6.20
N TYR A 115 24.47 18.18 7.25
CA TYR A 115 24.76 19.60 7.40
C TYR A 115 25.75 19.78 8.55
N ILE A 116 26.37 20.94 8.63
CA ILE A 116 27.49 21.21 9.56
C ILE A 116 27.17 20.82 11.01
N ASP A 117 25.91 20.98 11.46
CA ASP A 117 25.51 20.78 12.85
C ASP A 117 24.37 19.74 13.03
N TRP A 118 23.85 19.15 11.95
CA TRP A 118 22.72 18.22 12.01
C TRP A 118 22.59 17.36 10.75
N ALA A 119 21.88 16.23 10.89
CA ALA A 119 21.51 15.37 9.79
C ALA A 119 20.02 15.52 9.48
N ALA A 120 19.67 15.80 8.24
CA ALA A 120 18.29 15.89 7.79
C ALA A 120 17.83 14.57 7.21
N PRO A 121 16.69 14.01 7.66
CA PRO A 121 16.11 12.84 7.00
C PRO A 121 15.69 13.20 5.57
N VAL A 122 15.79 12.24 4.66
CA VAL A 122 15.31 12.36 3.29
C VAL A 122 14.21 11.34 3.08
N LEU A 123 13.03 11.85 2.80
CA LEU A 123 11.83 11.06 2.52
C LEU A 123 11.53 11.10 1.02
N THR A 124 11.09 9.99 0.45
CA THR A 124 10.68 9.92 -0.96
C THR A 124 9.69 8.77 -1.19
N TYR A 125 9.11 8.75 -2.39
CA TYR A 125 8.28 7.64 -2.89
C TYR A 125 9.17 6.70 -3.70
N ARG A 126 9.38 5.47 -3.20
CA ARG A 126 10.25 4.47 -3.83
C ARG A 126 9.67 3.96 -5.15
N LYS A 127 10.53 3.56 -6.07
CA LYS A 127 10.10 2.76 -7.21
C LYS A 127 9.61 1.41 -6.75
N THR A 128 8.46 0.98 -7.26
CA THR A 128 7.82 -0.25 -6.82
C THR A 128 7.21 -0.98 -8.01
N ASP A 129 7.59 -2.24 -8.15
CA ASP A 129 6.96 -3.20 -9.05
C ASP A 129 6.11 -4.16 -8.22
N ILE A 130 4.86 -4.37 -8.65
CA ILE A 130 3.91 -5.20 -7.91
C ILE A 130 3.34 -6.26 -8.85
N ILE A 131 3.36 -7.51 -8.39
CA ILE A 131 2.62 -8.61 -9.02
C ILE A 131 1.51 -9.02 -8.08
N GLY A 132 0.27 -9.02 -8.55
CA GLY A 132 -0.91 -9.32 -7.75
C GLY A 132 -1.75 -10.45 -8.30
N ILE A 133 -2.36 -11.21 -7.39
CA ILE A 133 -3.36 -12.22 -7.69
C ILE A 133 -4.62 -11.92 -6.89
N ASP A 134 -5.78 -11.92 -7.56
CA ASP A 134 -7.09 -11.77 -6.93
C ASP A 134 -7.94 -12.98 -7.27
N ILE A 135 -8.68 -13.48 -6.29
CA ILE A 135 -9.65 -14.56 -6.46
C ILE A 135 -10.91 -14.19 -5.69
N VAL A 136 -12.05 -14.18 -6.39
CA VAL A 136 -13.37 -14.07 -5.76
C VAL A 136 -14.15 -15.33 -6.09
N THR A 137 -14.68 -16.01 -5.09
CA THR A 137 -15.44 -17.26 -5.28
C THR A 137 -16.79 -17.15 -4.59
N PHE A 138 -17.84 -17.62 -5.27
CA PHE A 138 -19.22 -17.61 -4.79
C PHE A 138 -19.68 -19.04 -4.46
N PHE A 139 -20.09 -19.26 -3.21
CA PHE A 139 -20.62 -20.52 -2.70
C PHE A 139 -22.06 -20.31 -2.16
N GLY A 140 -23.02 -20.10 -3.06
CA GLY A 140 -24.38 -19.71 -2.66
C GLY A 140 -24.38 -18.34 -1.99
N ASP A 141 -24.79 -18.27 -0.71
CA ASP A 141 -24.86 -17.01 0.07
C ASP A 141 -23.50 -16.62 0.69
N LEU A 142 -22.46 -17.44 0.51
CA LEU A 142 -21.11 -17.18 0.98
C LEU A 142 -20.24 -16.67 -0.16
N THR A 143 -19.56 -15.55 0.05
CA THR A 143 -18.55 -15.00 -0.86
C THR A 143 -17.19 -15.05 -0.19
N GLY A 144 -16.23 -15.68 -0.85
CA GLY A 144 -14.81 -15.65 -0.48
C GLY A 144 -14.04 -14.75 -1.42
N ARG A 145 -13.18 -13.89 -0.87
CA ARG A 145 -12.26 -13.06 -1.63
C ARG A 145 -10.86 -13.19 -1.05
N THR A 146 -9.87 -13.34 -1.90
CA THR A 146 -8.46 -13.37 -1.49
C THR A 146 -7.64 -12.59 -2.49
N GLU A 147 -6.81 -11.71 -1.99
CA GLU A 147 -5.87 -10.89 -2.75
C GLU A 147 -4.48 -11.05 -2.16
N VAL A 148 -3.48 -11.23 -3.02
CA VAL A 148 -2.07 -11.33 -2.64
C VAL A 148 -1.27 -10.46 -3.58
N GLY A 149 -0.46 -9.57 -3.03
CA GLY A 149 0.48 -8.73 -3.76
C GLY A 149 1.92 -9.04 -3.34
N TYR A 150 2.80 -9.29 -4.30
CA TYR A 150 4.25 -9.31 -4.13
C TYR A 150 4.81 -7.98 -4.59
N PHE A 151 5.54 -7.32 -3.72
CA PHE A 151 6.12 -6.01 -3.90
C PHE A 151 7.63 -6.13 -3.98
N ASN A 152 8.22 -5.51 -5.00
CA ASN A 152 9.65 -5.31 -5.11
C ASN A 152 9.91 -3.81 -5.23
N THR A 153 10.56 -3.24 -4.24
CA THR A 153 10.73 -1.79 -4.13
C THR A 153 12.20 -1.43 -4.02
N ASN A 154 12.59 -0.36 -4.66
CA ASN A 154 13.97 0.14 -4.62
C ASN A 154 14.01 1.67 -4.49
N ASN A 155 15.15 2.15 -3.96
CA ASN A 155 15.47 3.55 -3.90
C ASN A 155 16.28 3.98 -5.14
N ASP A 156 15.77 4.94 -5.89
CA ASP A 156 16.44 5.53 -7.05
C ASP A 156 17.12 6.87 -6.75
N ARG A 157 17.23 7.24 -5.47
CA ARG A 157 17.79 8.49 -5.01
C ARG A 157 19.11 8.30 -4.29
N THR A 158 19.99 9.29 -4.44
CA THR A 158 21.24 9.38 -3.69
C THR A 158 21.09 10.34 -2.53
N THR A 159 21.56 9.92 -1.35
CA THR A 159 21.70 10.72 -0.15
C THR A 159 23.12 10.59 0.37
N ASP A 160 23.54 11.44 1.30
CA ASP A 160 24.88 11.31 1.89
C ASP A 160 25.03 9.97 2.62
N ILE A 161 23.96 9.51 3.24
CA ILE A 161 23.83 8.19 3.84
C ILE A 161 22.57 7.53 3.31
N ILE A 162 22.71 6.37 2.71
CA ILE A 162 21.61 5.53 2.29
C ILE A 162 21.29 4.56 3.41
N THR A 163 20.09 4.65 3.97
CA THR A 163 19.62 3.69 4.99
C THR A 163 18.89 2.52 4.38
N PHE A 164 18.43 2.66 3.13
CA PHE A 164 17.56 1.70 2.47
C PHE A 164 17.81 1.71 0.96
N ASN A 165 18.08 0.55 0.38
CA ASN A 165 18.21 0.37 -1.06
C ASN A 165 16.99 -0.29 -1.67
N ASP A 166 16.81 -1.56 -1.40
CA ASP A 166 15.77 -2.39 -1.99
C ASP A 166 15.15 -3.31 -0.94
N ALA A 167 13.90 -3.67 -1.14
CA ALA A 167 13.20 -4.65 -0.36
C ALA A 167 12.18 -5.41 -1.20
N ALA A 168 11.90 -6.64 -0.76
CA ALA A 168 10.81 -7.44 -1.27
C ALA A 168 9.91 -7.86 -0.12
N TYR A 169 8.58 -7.74 -0.30
CA TYR A 169 7.59 -8.12 0.69
C TYR A 169 6.30 -8.59 0.04
N VAL A 170 5.50 -9.31 0.82
CA VAL A 170 4.18 -9.80 0.43
C VAL A 170 3.12 -9.18 1.32
N GLN A 171 2.04 -8.74 0.71
CA GLN A 171 0.82 -8.34 1.43
C GLN A 171 -0.35 -9.20 0.96
N PHE A 172 -1.25 -9.54 1.88
CA PHE A 172 -2.46 -10.26 1.55
C PHE A 172 -3.67 -9.74 2.31
N ALA A 173 -4.84 -9.91 1.68
CA ALA A 173 -6.13 -9.73 2.30
C ALA A 173 -7.03 -10.92 1.92
N SER A 174 -7.64 -11.56 2.91
CA SER A 174 -8.63 -12.63 2.70
C SER A 174 -9.90 -12.30 3.45
N GLN A 175 -11.04 -12.36 2.77
CA GLN A 175 -12.34 -12.02 3.31
C GLN A 175 -13.34 -13.13 3.04
N LEU A 176 -14.14 -13.45 4.05
CA LEU A 176 -15.35 -14.25 3.92
C LEU A 176 -16.54 -13.39 4.29
N GLU A 177 -17.55 -13.39 3.44
CA GLU A 177 -18.79 -12.65 3.62
C GLU A 177 -19.98 -13.59 3.46
N TYR A 178 -20.90 -13.55 4.41
CA TYR A 178 -22.13 -14.32 4.40
C TYR A 178 -23.33 -13.42 4.68
N THR A 179 -24.29 -13.40 3.77
CA THR A 179 -25.54 -12.68 3.95
C THR A 179 -26.64 -13.63 4.39
N THR A 180 -27.21 -13.37 5.56
CA THR A 180 -28.32 -14.15 6.13
C THR A 180 -29.63 -13.84 5.41
N THR A 181 -30.62 -14.71 5.59
CA THR A 181 -32.02 -14.50 5.06
C THR A 181 -32.74 -13.27 5.62
N ASN A 182 -32.21 -12.66 6.68
CA ASN A 182 -32.76 -11.44 7.31
C ASN A 182 -31.95 -10.18 6.94
N ASP A 183 -31.25 -10.20 5.81
CA ASP A 183 -30.44 -9.09 5.31
C ASP A 183 -29.32 -8.62 6.27
N ILE A 184 -28.83 -9.53 7.13
CA ILE A 184 -27.66 -9.29 7.96
C ILE A 184 -26.44 -9.86 7.23
N THR A 185 -25.49 -9.01 6.92
CA THR A 185 -24.19 -9.40 6.34
C THR A 185 -23.16 -9.56 7.46
N LEU A 186 -22.60 -10.74 7.56
CA LEU A 186 -21.49 -11.08 8.45
C LEU A 186 -20.21 -11.12 7.61
N MET A 187 -19.15 -10.47 8.07
CA MET A 187 -17.86 -10.44 7.39
C MET A 187 -16.73 -10.75 8.39
N ILE A 188 -15.80 -11.58 7.96
CA ILE A 188 -14.50 -11.74 8.58
C ILE A 188 -13.42 -11.46 7.55
N GLN A 189 -12.43 -10.65 7.90
CA GLN A 189 -11.30 -10.31 7.06
C GLN A 189 -10.00 -10.56 7.82
N LEU A 190 -9.05 -11.20 7.15
CA LEU A 190 -7.66 -11.34 7.56
C LEU A 190 -6.81 -10.52 6.61
N ILE A 191 -5.91 -9.73 7.17
CA ILE A 191 -4.91 -8.98 6.41
C ILE A 191 -3.55 -9.26 7.01
N GLY A 192 -2.53 -9.29 6.17
CA GLY A 192 -1.16 -9.48 6.65
C GLY A 192 -0.12 -8.97 5.67
N ASN A 193 1.08 -8.84 6.19
CA ASN A 193 2.27 -8.55 5.41
C ASN A 193 3.44 -9.38 5.96
N ASP A 194 4.42 -9.64 5.10
CA ASP A 194 5.63 -10.37 5.44
C ASP A 194 6.78 -9.83 4.60
N VAL A 195 7.86 -9.41 5.27
CA VAL A 195 9.06 -8.90 4.62
C VAL A 195 9.96 -10.06 4.28
N LEU A 196 10.25 -10.26 2.99
CA LEU A 196 11.04 -11.38 2.50
C LEU A 196 12.53 -11.03 2.44
N GLU A 197 12.84 -9.78 2.10
CA GLU A 197 14.22 -9.32 1.92
C GLU A 197 14.29 -7.81 2.13
N VAL A 198 15.33 -7.36 2.84
CA VAL A 198 15.69 -5.95 3.00
C VAL A 198 17.18 -5.79 2.77
N ASN A 199 17.54 -4.92 1.82
CA ASN A 199 18.92 -4.52 1.56
C ASN A 199 19.08 -3.03 1.86
N GLY A 200 19.82 -2.73 2.90
CA GLY A 200 20.05 -1.36 3.34
C GLY A 200 20.92 -1.33 4.58
N SER A 201 21.24 -0.14 5.02
CA SER A 201 22.00 0.07 6.24
C SER A 201 21.59 1.37 6.91
N THR A 202 21.62 1.37 8.22
CA THR A 202 21.39 2.55 9.06
C THR A 202 22.59 2.76 9.98
N TYR A 203 22.74 3.95 10.54
CA TYR A 203 23.80 4.19 11.52
C TYR A 203 23.36 3.73 12.91
N ALA A 204 24.26 2.98 13.58
CA ALA A 204 24.22 2.87 15.04
C ALA A 204 24.79 4.17 15.66
N TYR A 205 24.22 4.61 16.76
CA TYR A 205 24.65 5.81 17.47
C TYR A 205 25.27 5.46 18.82
N ASP A 206 26.33 6.17 19.19
CA ASP A 206 26.94 6.05 20.52
C ASP A 206 26.08 6.70 21.60
N GLU A 207 26.51 6.59 22.88
CA GLU A 207 25.84 7.20 24.04
C GLU A 207 25.71 8.72 23.96
N ASN A 208 26.47 9.38 23.09
CA ASN A 208 26.47 10.82 22.87
C ASN A 208 25.66 11.23 21.61
N GLY A 209 25.07 10.26 20.90
CA GLY A 209 24.29 10.49 19.70
C GLY A 209 25.16 10.64 18.43
N ASN A 210 26.44 10.24 18.43
CA ASN A 210 27.27 10.28 17.25
C ASN A 210 27.13 8.96 16.46
N PRO A 211 27.07 9.01 15.13
CA PRO A 211 27.04 7.81 14.30
C PRO A 211 28.35 7.03 14.43
N THR A 212 28.27 5.74 14.72
CA THR A 212 29.45 4.90 14.96
C THR A 212 29.71 3.91 13.84
N GLU A 213 28.71 3.16 13.42
CA GLU A 213 28.80 2.12 12.39
C GLU A 213 27.52 2.05 11.57
N LEU A 214 27.65 1.61 10.31
CA LEU A 214 26.52 1.21 9.50
C LEU A 214 26.02 -0.16 9.99
N ALA A 215 24.80 -0.20 10.50
CA ALA A 215 24.12 -1.44 10.82
C ALA A 215 23.18 -1.84 9.66
N ALA A 216 22.96 -3.12 9.47
CA ALA A 216 21.95 -3.57 8.51
C ALA A 216 20.55 -3.06 8.93
N MET A 217 19.78 -2.60 7.95
CA MET A 217 18.38 -2.23 8.16
C MET A 217 17.58 -3.45 8.59
N ASN A 218 16.69 -3.29 9.54
CA ASN A 218 15.79 -4.35 9.98
C ASN A 218 14.40 -4.25 9.33
N GLU A 219 13.60 -5.30 9.49
CA GLU A 219 12.25 -5.39 8.93
C GLU A 219 11.31 -4.32 9.50
N ASP A 220 11.42 -4.02 10.80
CA ASP A 220 10.57 -3.03 11.49
C ASP A 220 10.74 -1.62 10.90
N GLU A 221 11.96 -1.26 10.50
CA GLU A 221 12.26 0.04 9.87
C GLU A 221 11.64 0.15 8.48
N LEU A 222 11.52 -0.96 7.75
CA LEU A 222 10.85 -1.00 6.46
C LEU A 222 9.33 -0.92 6.60
N GLN A 223 8.74 -1.62 7.56
CA GLN A 223 7.28 -1.65 7.75
C GLN A 223 6.68 -0.26 7.92
N GLN A 224 7.39 0.65 8.57
CA GLN A 224 6.96 2.05 8.73
C GLN A 224 6.83 2.81 7.41
N GLY A 225 7.41 2.31 6.34
CA GLY A 225 7.31 2.90 5.01
C GLY A 225 6.35 2.18 4.06
N MET A 226 5.68 1.11 4.49
CA MET A 226 4.74 0.39 3.62
C MET A 226 3.47 1.19 3.37
N GLY A 227 3.06 1.29 2.11
CA GLY A 227 1.98 2.16 1.66
C GLY A 227 0.56 1.73 2.04
N THR A 228 0.36 0.66 2.83
CA THR A 228 -0.97 0.25 3.29
C THR A 228 -1.20 0.65 4.74
N PRO A 229 -2.41 1.11 5.10
CA PRO A 229 -2.72 1.65 6.41
C PRO A 229 -2.43 0.71 7.59
N PHE A 230 -2.49 -0.60 7.36
CA PHE A 230 -2.35 -1.59 8.43
C PHE A 230 -0.95 -2.21 8.50
N ALA A 231 -0.21 -2.24 7.40
CA ALA A 231 1.16 -2.74 7.39
C ALA A 231 2.11 -1.95 8.33
N MET A 232 1.78 -0.69 8.59
CA MET A 232 2.49 0.16 9.55
C MET A 232 2.30 -0.25 11.01
N PHE A 233 1.26 -1.03 11.34
CA PHE A 233 0.87 -1.28 12.73
C PHE A 233 0.89 -2.76 13.11
N THR A 234 0.83 -3.68 12.16
CA THR A 234 0.74 -5.11 12.44
C THR A 234 1.12 -5.96 11.22
N ASP A 235 1.75 -7.09 11.49
CA ASP A 235 2.06 -8.11 10.48
C ASP A 235 0.82 -8.93 10.14
N LEU A 236 -0.11 -9.08 11.10
CA LEU A 236 -1.35 -9.82 10.91
C LEU A 236 -2.50 -9.15 11.68
N GLY A 237 -3.56 -8.83 10.97
CA GLY A 237 -4.78 -8.26 11.53
C GLY A 237 -6.01 -9.09 11.18
N MET A 238 -6.98 -9.12 12.08
CA MET A 238 -8.29 -9.73 11.85
C MET A 238 -9.39 -8.73 12.15
N PHE A 239 -10.34 -8.59 11.22
CA PHE A 239 -11.53 -7.76 11.38
C PHE A 239 -12.77 -8.64 11.29
N VAL A 240 -13.74 -8.35 12.14
CA VAL A 240 -15.06 -9.00 12.11
C VAL A 240 -16.11 -7.91 12.14
N SER A 241 -17.08 -7.98 11.24
CA SER A 241 -18.21 -7.05 11.22
C SER A 241 -19.53 -7.76 11.00
N ALA A 242 -20.60 -7.15 11.50
CA ALA A 242 -21.97 -7.51 11.21
C ALA A 242 -22.72 -6.23 10.84
N THR A 243 -23.30 -6.21 9.65
CA THR A 243 -24.07 -5.07 9.14
C THR A 243 -25.46 -5.51 8.74
N GLY A 244 -26.48 -4.78 9.15
CA GLY A 244 -27.86 -5.08 8.79
C GLY A 244 -28.72 -3.81 8.81
N ASN A 245 -29.80 -3.80 8.02
CA ASN A 245 -30.79 -2.73 8.05
C ASN A 245 -31.86 -3.07 9.11
N TYR A 246 -31.94 -2.25 10.14
CA TYR A 246 -32.90 -2.35 11.23
C TYR A 246 -34.11 -1.43 11.03
N LEU A 247 -34.49 -1.13 9.81
CA LEU A 247 -35.63 -0.28 9.53
C LEU A 247 -36.74 -1.12 8.89
N ASP A 248 -37.68 -1.53 9.68
CA ASP A 248 -39.08 -1.78 9.29
C ASP A 248 -39.90 -0.50 9.45
#